data_83f6822ffd689b8abd90d8dd9fd146d6
#
_entry.id   83f6822ffd689b8abd90d8dd9fd146d6
#
_cell.length_a   1.000
_cell.length_b   1.000
_cell.length_c   1.000
_cell.angle_alpha   90.00
_cell.angle_beta   90.00
_cell.angle_gamma   90.00
#
_symmetry.space_group_name_H-M   'P 1'
#
loop_
_entity.id
_entity.type
_entity.pdbx_description
1 polymer ?
#
loop_
_entity_poly.entity_id
_entity_poly.type
_entity_poly.pdbx_seq_one_letter_code
_entity_poly.pdbx_strand_id
1 'polypeptide(L)'
;MKSLLDASEQVVSVDFVRTNKIIARITDVDVVTDLMIHDIDLALYLNGPVTQISAHGVAEGPMIDYAAALLTHENGRFSRIQASRITDKKMRSIQATCKDMFVDCELLRKEITLSRHSGLEQRPGEPYRLSSIEERIEVQPREALQLELLAFLAACRGEPQPGAPGADAGVAAMEVCEQVLAAILRA
;
A
#
# COMPACT_ATOMS: atom_id res chain seq x y z
N MET A 1 10.43 3.12 -2.66
CA MET A 1 9.64 1.87 -2.78
C MET A 1 9.69 1.28 -4.18
N LYS A 2 9.08 1.90 -5.21
CA LYS A 2 9.00 1.31 -6.56
C LYS A 2 10.35 0.86 -7.11
N SER A 3 11.36 1.71 -7.07
CA SER A 3 12.72 1.36 -7.53
C SER A 3 13.34 0.16 -6.79
N LEU A 4 12.99 -0.06 -5.54
CA LEU A 4 13.42 -1.24 -4.77
C LEU A 4 12.71 -2.49 -5.26
N LEU A 5 11.41 -2.39 -5.52
CA LEU A 5 10.62 -3.52 -6.04
C LEU A 5 11.01 -3.88 -7.48
N ASP A 6 11.33 -2.88 -8.30
CA ASP A 6 11.79 -3.09 -9.67
C ASP A 6 13.20 -3.74 -9.72
N ALA A 7 14.00 -3.56 -8.66
CA ALA A 7 15.32 -4.19 -8.52
C ALA A 7 15.28 -5.58 -7.86
N SER A 8 14.10 -6.02 -7.35
CA SER A 8 13.92 -7.34 -6.75
C SER A 8 13.79 -8.41 -7.84
N GLU A 9 14.30 -9.61 -7.56
CA GLU A 9 14.15 -10.77 -8.44
C GLU A 9 12.68 -11.15 -8.65
N GLN A 10 11.88 -11.11 -7.58
CA GLN A 10 10.45 -11.40 -7.66
C GLN A 10 9.68 -10.82 -6.47
N VAL A 11 8.82 -9.86 -6.73
CA VAL A 11 7.81 -9.40 -5.77
C VAL A 11 6.68 -10.43 -5.72
N VAL A 12 6.33 -10.88 -4.53
CA VAL A 12 5.23 -11.83 -4.29
C VAL A 12 3.97 -11.06 -3.92
N SER A 13 4.03 -10.27 -2.85
CA SER A 13 2.89 -9.48 -2.38
C SER A 13 3.31 -8.10 -1.88
N VAL A 14 2.36 -7.18 -1.93
CA VAL A 14 2.47 -5.87 -1.27
C VAL A 14 1.27 -5.66 -0.37
N ASP A 15 1.52 -5.40 0.90
CA ASP A 15 0.52 -5.24 1.94
C ASP A 15 0.42 -3.78 2.34
N PHE A 16 -0.80 -3.27 2.42
CA PHE A 16 -1.10 -1.88 2.77
C PHE A 16 -1.99 -1.86 4.01
N VAL A 17 -1.64 -1.05 4.99
CA VAL A 17 -2.44 -0.84 6.18
C VAL A 17 -2.63 0.65 6.42
N ARG A 18 -3.89 1.08 6.42
CA ARG A 18 -4.27 2.45 6.69
C ARG A 18 -5.38 2.49 7.73
N THR A 19 -5.03 2.90 8.94
CA THR A 19 -5.99 2.98 10.03
C THR A 19 -5.97 4.36 10.68
N ASN A 20 -7.13 4.82 11.10
CA ASN A 20 -7.29 6.08 11.83
C ASN A 20 -8.64 6.07 12.53
N LYS A 21 -8.67 6.16 13.85
CA LYS A 21 -9.94 6.34 14.55
C LYS A 21 -10.47 7.75 14.26
N ILE A 22 -11.58 7.81 13.54
CA ILE A 22 -12.27 9.06 13.25
C ILE A 22 -13.41 9.22 14.24
N ILE A 23 -13.30 10.23 15.10
CA ILE A 23 -14.38 10.58 16.01
C ILE A 23 -15.34 11.52 15.25
N ALA A 24 -16.50 10.97 14.84
CA ALA A 24 -17.74 11.70 14.47
C ALA A 24 -17.68 12.70 13.29
N ARG A 25 -16.76 12.60 12.32
CA ARG A 25 -16.62 13.66 11.33
C ARG A 25 -17.00 13.32 9.90
N ILE A 26 -17.00 12.05 9.51
CA ILE A 26 -17.29 11.61 8.14
C ILE A 26 -18.43 10.59 8.23
N THR A 27 -19.61 10.99 7.75
CA THR A 27 -20.84 10.19 7.81
C THR A 27 -21.45 9.96 6.43
N ASP A 28 -20.83 10.47 5.37
CA ASP A 28 -21.32 10.53 4.01
C ASP A 28 -20.55 9.67 3.02
N VAL A 29 -19.42 9.10 3.43
CA VAL A 29 -18.58 8.26 2.59
C VAL A 29 -18.01 7.08 3.40
N ASP A 30 -17.91 5.90 2.77
CA ASP A 30 -17.36 4.70 3.39
C ASP A 30 -15.82 4.69 3.44
N VAL A 31 -15.26 3.76 4.22
CA VAL A 31 -13.80 3.64 4.41
C VAL A 31 -13.05 3.27 3.13
N VAL A 32 -13.73 2.63 2.17
CA VAL A 32 -13.12 2.23 0.89
C VAL A 32 -12.84 3.46 0.06
N THR A 33 -13.83 4.33 -0.08
CA THR A 33 -13.74 5.55 -0.89
C THR A 33 -12.93 6.66 -0.20
N ASP A 34 -12.93 6.72 1.14
CA ASP A 34 -12.19 7.76 1.89
C ASP A 34 -10.72 7.40 2.17
N LEU A 35 -10.46 6.16 2.61
CA LEU A 35 -9.12 5.76 3.05
C LEU A 35 -8.45 4.75 2.11
N MET A 36 -9.18 3.67 1.72
CA MET A 36 -8.60 2.58 0.95
C MET A 36 -8.19 3.01 -0.47
N ILE A 37 -8.88 3.96 -1.07
CA ILE A 37 -8.59 4.49 -2.40
C ILE A 37 -7.12 4.89 -2.58
N HIS A 38 -6.51 5.50 -1.57
CA HIS A 38 -5.11 5.91 -1.62
C HIS A 38 -4.14 4.72 -1.73
N ASP A 39 -4.48 3.60 -1.07
CA ASP A 39 -3.67 2.40 -1.11
C ASP A 39 -3.99 1.54 -2.34
N ILE A 40 -5.21 1.63 -2.88
CA ILE A 40 -5.58 1.08 -4.19
C ILE A 40 -4.78 1.75 -5.30
N ASP A 41 -4.70 3.09 -5.31
CA ASP A 41 -3.89 3.84 -6.28
C ASP A 41 -2.41 3.43 -6.20
N LEU A 42 -1.86 3.33 -4.99
CA LEU A 42 -0.50 2.84 -4.79
C LEU A 42 -0.31 1.37 -5.23
N ALA A 43 -1.30 0.51 -5.01
CA ALA A 43 -1.24 -0.89 -5.45
C ALA A 43 -1.24 -0.99 -6.98
N LEU A 44 -2.07 -0.20 -7.67
CA LEU A 44 -2.08 -0.09 -9.13
C LEU A 44 -0.73 0.45 -9.66
N TYR A 45 -0.19 1.49 -9.02
CA TYR A 45 1.11 2.05 -9.39
C TYR A 45 2.27 1.07 -9.23
N LEU A 46 2.27 0.25 -8.16
CA LEU A 46 3.36 -0.67 -7.85
C LEU A 46 3.24 -2.01 -8.59
N ASN A 47 2.03 -2.54 -8.73
CA ASN A 47 1.77 -3.89 -9.23
C ASN A 47 1.02 -3.95 -10.56
N GLY A 48 0.51 -2.82 -11.07
CA GLY A 48 -0.25 -2.77 -12.32
C GLY A 48 -1.73 -3.14 -12.19
N PRO A 49 -2.43 -3.39 -13.32
CA PRO A 49 -3.86 -3.61 -13.34
C PRO A 49 -4.33 -4.82 -12.52
N VAL A 50 -5.54 -4.73 -11.97
CA VAL A 50 -6.18 -5.77 -11.17
C VAL A 50 -7.04 -6.66 -12.05
N THR A 51 -6.97 -7.98 -11.84
CA THR A 51 -7.77 -9.00 -12.56
C THR A 51 -8.80 -9.67 -11.68
N GLN A 52 -8.57 -9.72 -10.36
CA GLN A 52 -9.48 -10.37 -9.42
C GLN A 52 -9.49 -9.64 -8.08
N ILE A 53 -10.66 -9.56 -7.47
CA ILE A 53 -10.89 -8.91 -6.17
C ILE A 53 -11.68 -9.84 -5.26
N SER A 54 -11.19 -10.00 -4.02
CA SER A 54 -11.93 -10.56 -2.89
C SER A 54 -11.90 -9.54 -1.76
N ALA A 55 -13.05 -9.21 -1.17
CA ALA A 55 -13.10 -8.20 -0.13
C ALA A 55 -14.17 -8.52 0.92
N HIS A 56 -13.89 -8.07 2.16
CA HIS A 56 -14.81 -8.12 3.30
C HIS A 56 -14.84 -6.77 4.00
N GLY A 57 -16.00 -6.42 4.52
CA GLY A 57 -16.21 -5.16 5.23
C GLY A 57 -17.09 -5.33 6.45
N VAL A 58 -16.95 -4.39 7.39
CA VAL A 58 -17.79 -4.29 8.60
C VAL A 58 -18.33 -2.86 8.67
N ALA A 59 -19.65 -2.76 8.91
CA ALA A 59 -20.34 -1.50 9.09
C ALA A 59 -20.90 -1.44 10.53
N GLU A 60 -20.66 -0.34 11.24
CA GLU A 60 -21.31 -0.04 12.54
C GLU A 60 -22.52 0.90 12.37
N GLY A 61 -22.97 1.12 11.13
CA GLY A 61 -24.08 1.99 10.74
C GLY A 61 -24.38 1.87 9.26
N PRO A 62 -24.73 2.96 8.58
CA PRO A 62 -25.04 2.93 7.16
C PRO A 62 -23.77 2.83 6.27
N MET A 63 -22.57 3.10 6.82
CA MET A 63 -21.30 3.14 6.09
C MET A 63 -20.37 2.03 6.53
N ILE A 64 -19.54 1.54 5.62
CA ILE A 64 -18.48 0.59 5.92
C ILE A 64 -17.35 1.32 6.64
N ASP A 65 -17.01 0.87 7.87
CA ASP A 65 -15.99 1.49 8.73
C ASP A 65 -14.69 0.71 8.78
N TYR A 66 -14.72 -0.55 8.38
CA TYR A 66 -13.56 -1.42 8.21
C TYR A 66 -13.70 -2.20 6.91
N ALA A 67 -12.65 -2.24 6.12
CA ALA A 67 -12.58 -3.06 4.92
C ALA A 67 -11.21 -3.73 4.78
N ALA A 68 -11.22 -4.96 4.27
CA ALA A 68 -10.03 -5.69 3.85
C ALA A 68 -10.25 -6.25 2.45
N ALA A 69 -9.29 -6.05 1.55
CA ALA A 69 -9.34 -6.50 0.18
C ALA A 69 -8.07 -7.24 -0.21
N LEU A 70 -8.23 -8.29 -1.01
CA LEU A 70 -7.15 -8.99 -1.71
C LEU A 70 -7.34 -8.74 -3.21
N LEU A 71 -6.33 -8.13 -3.83
CA LEU A 71 -6.29 -7.81 -5.25
C LEU A 71 -5.26 -8.70 -5.94
N THR A 72 -5.65 -9.42 -6.99
CA THR A 72 -4.72 -10.13 -7.87
C THR A 72 -4.45 -9.28 -9.10
N HIS A 73 -3.18 -9.12 -9.47
CA HIS A 73 -2.74 -8.30 -10.59
C HIS A 73 -2.40 -9.16 -11.83
N GLU A 74 -2.43 -8.56 -13.01
CA GLU A 74 -2.13 -9.24 -14.29
C GLU A 74 -0.76 -9.93 -14.32
N ASN A 75 0.22 -9.39 -13.63
CA ASN A 75 1.57 -9.95 -13.51
C ASN A 75 1.71 -11.10 -12.49
N GLY A 76 0.60 -11.56 -11.90
CA GLY A 76 0.55 -12.62 -10.90
C GLY A 76 0.93 -12.20 -9.48
N ARG A 77 1.25 -10.92 -9.26
CA ARG A 77 1.42 -10.34 -7.92
C ARG A 77 0.07 -10.14 -7.26
N PHE A 78 0.07 -9.99 -5.94
CA PHE A 78 -1.16 -9.60 -5.23
C PHE A 78 -0.90 -8.53 -4.19
N SER A 79 -1.94 -7.75 -3.91
CA SER A 79 -1.96 -6.73 -2.89
C SER A 79 -3.00 -7.06 -1.83
N ARG A 80 -2.63 -6.95 -0.55
CA ARG A 80 -3.59 -6.99 0.56
C ARG A 80 -3.73 -5.57 1.10
N ILE A 81 -4.96 -5.08 1.14
CA ILE A 81 -5.23 -3.71 1.58
C ILE A 81 -6.20 -3.76 2.73
N GLN A 82 -5.86 -3.09 3.83
CA GLN A 82 -6.70 -2.93 5.00
C GLN A 82 -6.90 -1.45 5.29
N ALA A 83 -8.15 -1.03 5.38
CA ALA A 83 -8.54 0.32 5.80
C ALA A 83 -9.50 0.26 6.98
N SER A 84 -9.32 1.14 7.98
CA SER A 84 -10.17 1.15 9.17
C SER A 84 -10.32 2.55 9.76
N ARG A 85 -11.54 2.91 10.11
CA ARG A 85 -11.89 4.10 10.92
C ARG A 85 -12.14 3.79 12.38
N ILE A 86 -12.27 2.51 12.73
CA ILE A 86 -12.61 2.07 14.09
C ILE A 86 -11.38 1.59 14.88
N THR A 87 -10.21 1.54 14.27
CA THR A 87 -8.98 1.13 14.94
C THR A 87 -8.40 2.30 15.72
N ASP A 88 -8.19 2.14 17.03
CA ASP A 88 -7.67 3.17 17.95
C ASP A 88 -6.20 3.58 17.72
N LYS A 89 -5.54 2.98 16.74
CA LYS A 89 -4.15 3.29 16.37
C LYS A 89 -4.10 3.85 14.95
N LYS A 90 -3.47 5.01 14.77
CA LYS A 90 -3.15 5.54 13.44
C LYS A 90 -1.95 4.78 12.88
N MET A 91 -2.15 4.07 11.77
CA MET A 91 -1.10 3.36 11.04
C MET A 91 -1.17 3.71 9.56
N ARG A 92 -0.01 3.83 8.93
CA ARG A 92 0.13 3.96 7.48
C ARG A 92 1.40 3.24 7.08
N SER A 93 1.29 1.99 6.67
CA SER A 93 2.43 1.16 6.31
C SER A 93 2.23 0.47 4.97
N ILE A 94 3.34 0.23 4.29
CA ILE A 94 3.41 -0.57 3.07
C ILE A 94 4.51 -1.59 3.28
N GLN A 95 4.19 -2.87 3.18
CA GLN A 95 5.13 -3.97 3.33
C GLN A 95 5.16 -4.78 2.05
N ALA A 96 6.35 -5.10 1.56
CA ALA A 96 6.49 -5.93 0.39
C ALA A 96 7.30 -7.19 0.70
N THR A 97 6.72 -8.33 0.37
CA THR A 97 7.39 -9.62 0.41
C THR A 97 7.94 -9.93 -0.98
N CYS A 98 9.26 -10.03 -1.07
CA CYS A 98 9.98 -10.47 -2.26
C CYS A 98 10.68 -11.79 -1.98
N LYS A 99 11.13 -12.50 -3.01
CA LYS A 99 11.90 -13.75 -2.79
C LYS A 99 13.26 -13.52 -2.16
N ASP A 100 13.88 -12.39 -2.48
CA ASP A 100 15.25 -12.01 -2.08
C ASP A 100 15.30 -11.02 -0.92
N MET A 101 14.18 -10.34 -0.62
CA MET A 101 14.13 -9.34 0.44
C MET A 101 12.72 -9.11 0.98
N PHE A 102 12.66 -8.50 2.16
CA PHE A 102 11.44 -7.91 2.71
C PHE A 102 11.64 -6.38 2.84
N VAL A 103 10.64 -5.61 2.40
CA VAL A 103 10.65 -4.14 2.48
C VAL A 103 9.56 -3.70 3.42
N ASP A 104 9.90 -2.93 4.44
CA ASP A 104 8.94 -2.30 5.37
C ASP A 104 9.02 -0.79 5.26
N CYS A 105 7.89 -0.15 4.90
CA CYS A 105 7.76 1.29 4.80
C CYS A 105 6.76 1.80 5.83
N GLU A 106 7.21 2.57 6.80
CA GLU A 106 6.38 3.30 7.75
C GLU A 106 6.21 4.75 7.27
N LEU A 107 5.03 5.06 6.72
CA LEU A 107 4.79 6.33 6.04
C LEU A 107 4.66 7.53 6.98
N LEU A 108 4.21 7.33 8.23
CA LEU A 108 4.08 8.42 9.21
C LEU A 108 5.45 8.92 9.69
N ARG A 109 6.40 7.99 9.84
CA ARG A 109 7.78 8.28 10.25
C ARG A 109 8.71 8.53 9.07
N LYS A 110 8.27 8.20 7.84
CA LYS A 110 9.08 8.24 6.63
C LYS A 110 10.31 7.34 6.74
N GLU A 111 10.10 6.12 7.22
CA GLU A 111 11.15 5.13 7.41
C GLU A 111 10.97 4.00 6.40
N ILE A 112 12.09 3.53 5.84
CA ILE A 112 12.14 2.36 4.97
C ILE A 112 13.22 1.44 5.51
N THR A 113 12.84 0.19 5.80
CA THR A 113 13.76 -0.85 6.23
C THR A 113 13.75 -1.99 5.21
N LEU A 114 14.94 -2.45 4.84
CA LEU A 114 15.16 -3.63 4.01
C LEU A 114 15.71 -4.75 4.87
N SER A 115 15.08 -5.92 4.83
CA SER A 115 15.60 -7.12 5.47
C SER A 115 15.94 -8.17 4.43
N ARG A 116 17.18 -8.70 4.46
CA ARG A 116 17.66 -9.76 3.58
C ARG A 116 18.26 -10.88 4.39
N HIS A 117 18.03 -12.13 3.96
CA HIS A 117 18.75 -13.25 4.52
C HIS A 117 20.17 -13.27 3.96
N SER A 118 21.17 -13.29 4.85
CA SER A 118 22.59 -13.32 4.46
C SER A 118 23.25 -14.69 4.55
N GLY A 119 22.64 -15.66 5.22
CA GLY A 119 23.14 -17.02 5.32
C GLY A 119 22.33 -17.90 6.25
N LEU A 120 22.35 -19.18 5.94
CA LEU A 120 21.88 -20.27 6.78
C LEU A 120 23.07 -21.18 7.04
N GLU A 121 23.59 -21.20 8.27
CA GLU A 121 24.66 -22.12 8.68
C GLU A 121 24.09 -23.19 9.60
N GLN A 122 24.37 -24.44 9.26
CA GLN A 122 24.14 -25.57 10.15
C GLN A 122 25.44 -26.38 10.29
N ARG A 123 25.95 -26.50 11.51
CA ARG A 123 27.00 -27.44 11.83
C ARG A 123 26.39 -28.70 12.42
N PRO A 124 26.99 -29.90 12.17
CA PRO A 124 26.48 -31.13 12.75
C PRO A 124 26.42 -31.03 14.28
N GLY A 125 25.24 -31.24 14.87
CA GLY A 125 25.00 -31.16 16.30
C GLY A 125 24.77 -29.76 16.88
N GLU A 126 24.83 -28.71 16.08
CA GLU A 126 24.51 -27.34 16.52
C GLU A 126 23.12 -26.89 16.00
N PRO A 127 22.44 -25.95 16.71
CA PRO A 127 21.22 -25.33 16.21
C PRO A 127 21.49 -24.49 14.96
N TYR A 128 20.48 -24.36 14.12
CA TYR A 128 20.51 -23.47 12.93
C TYR A 128 20.86 -22.04 13.34
N ARG A 129 21.78 -21.43 12.61
CA ARG A 129 22.09 -20.01 12.70
C ARG A 129 21.55 -19.34 11.45
N LEU A 130 20.55 -18.48 11.64
CA LEU A 130 20.03 -17.58 10.61
C LEU A 130 20.70 -16.22 10.77
N SER A 131 21.35 -15.75 9.71
CA SER A 131 21.87 -14.39 9.65
C SER A 131 20.96 -13.56 8.75
N SER A 132 20.52 -12.41 9.23
CA SER A 132 19.77 -11.42 8.44
C SER A 132 20.52 -10.09 8.45
N ILE A 133 20.51 -9.40 7.33
CA ILE A 133 21.00 -8.03 7.20
C ILE A 133 19.78 -7.14 7.17
N GLU A 134 19.75 -6.15 8.04
CA GLU A 134 18.75 -5.09 8.04
C GLU A 134 19.41 -3.78 7.66
N GLU A 135 18.91 -3.17 6.58
CA GLU A 135 19.37 -1.89 6.06
C GLU A 135 18.27 -0.85 6.22
N ARG A 136 18.60 0.28 6.82
CA ARG A 136 17.69 1.42 6.90
C ARG A 136 18.00 2.40 5.77
N ILE A 137 17.00 2.71 4.96
CA ILE A 137 17.12 3.69 3.87
C ILE A 137 16.66 5.03 4.41
N GLU A 138 17.54 6.01 4.33
CA GLU A 138 17.22 7.39 4.68
C GLU A 138 16.27 8.00 3.63
N VAL A 139 15.12 8.47 4.09
CA VAL A 139 14.15 9.21 3.27
C VAL A 139 14.34 10.69 3.56
N GLN A 140 14.61 11.49 2.53
CA GLN A 140 14.75 12.93 2.69
C GLN A 140 13.48 13.53 3.31
N PRO A 141 13.62 14.35 4.35
CA PRO A 141 12.49 15.00 5.02
C PRO A 141 11.93 16.11 4.12
N ARG A 142 11.02 15.74 3.21
CA ARG A 142 10.28 16.69 2.37
C ARG A 142 8.82 16.71 2.81
N GLU A 143 8.21 17.88 2.72
CA GLU A 143 6.79 18.04 3.02
C GLU A 143 5.97 17.55 1.83
N ALA A 144 5.10 16.52 2.04
CA ALA A 144 4.40 15.82 0.96
C ALA A 144 3.43 16.74 0.20
N LEU A 145 2.65 17.55 0.93
CA LEU A 145 1.71 18.50 0.32
C LEU A 145 2.41 19.56 -0.51
N GLN A 146 3.58 20.04 -0.05
CA GLN A 146 4.38 20.99 -0.83
C GLN A 146 4.84 20.38 -2.15
N LEU A 147 5.30 19.13 -2.14
CA LEU A 147 5.72 18.45 -3.37
C LEU A 147 4.55 18.25 -4.33
N GLU A 148 3.39 17.88 -3.83
CA GLU A 148 2.17 17.73 -4.62
C GLU A 148 1.76 19.05 -5.29
N LEU A 149 1.74 20.15 -4.53
CA LEU A 149 1.41 21.49 -5.07
C LEU A 149 2.43 21.95 -6.11
N LEU A 150 3.72 21.71 -5.88
CA LEU A 150 4.76 22.06 -6.86
C LEU A 150 4.62 21.24 -8.15
N ALA A 151 4.33 19.93 -8.05
CA ALA A 151 4.08 19.08 -9.19
C ALA A 151 2.84 19.53 -9.97
N PHE A 152 1.76 19.88 -9.28
CA PHE A 152 0.55 20.42 -9.90
C PHE A 152 0.83 21.74 -10.65
N LEU A 153 1.54 22.68 -10.03
CA LEU A 153 1.90 23.96 -10.66
C LEU A 153 2.80 23.75 -11.89
N ALA A 154 3.72 22.81 -11.83
CA ALA A 154 4.57 22.48 -12.97
C ALA A 154 3.75 21.85 -14.11
N ALA A 155 2.80 20.95 -13.80
CA ALA A 155 1.87 20.40 -14.78
C ALA A 155 1.02 21.49 -15.46
N CYS A 156 0.55 22.51 -14.70
CA CYS A 156 -0.17 23.66 -15.25
C CYS A 156 0.66 24.51 -16.22
N ARG A 157 2.00 24.46 -16.09
CA ARG A 157 2.93 25.12 -17.03
C ARG A 157 3.29 24.25 -18.24
N GLY A 158 2.73 23.04 -18.33
CA GLY A 158 3.07 22.08 -19.38
C GLY A 158 4.42 21.37 -19.17
N GLU A 159 5.01 21.45 -17.98
CA GLU A 159 6.26 20.77 -17.63
C GLU A 159 5.97 19.29 -17.37
N PRO A 160 6.78 18.35 -17.91
CA PRO A 160 6.61 16.92 -17.64
C PRO A 160 6.75 16.60 -16.15
N GLN A 161 5.81 15.83 -15.61
CA GLN A 161 5.82 15.37 -14.22
C GLN A 161 5.87 13.82 -14.18
N PRO A 162 7.06 13.22 -14.44
CA PRO A 162 7.18 11.77 -14.47
C PRO A 162 6.87 11.17 -13.09
N GLY A 163 5.91 10.25 -13.05
CA GLY A 163 5.49 9.57 -11.83
C GLY A 163 4.38 10.27 -11.04
N ALA A 164 3.93 11.44 -11.45
CA ALA A 164 2.71 12.03 -10.89
C ALA A 164 1.47 11.33 -11.49
N PRO A 165 0.46 10.97 -10.67
CA PRO A 165 -0.78 10.36 -11.16
C PRO A 165 -1.56 11.36 -12.02
N GLY A 166 -2.02 10.91 -13.18
CA GLY A 166 -2.94 11.67 -14.05
C GLY A 166 -4.41 11.30 -13.77
N ALA A 167 -5.32 11.90 -14.56
CA ALA A 167 -6.76 11.63 -14.45
C ALA A 167 -7.08 10.13 -14.63
N ASP A 168 -6.43 9.46 -15.58
CA ASP A 168 -6.64 8.02 -15.83
C ASP A 168 -6.31 7.15 -14.62
N ALA A 169 -5.26 7.50 -13.86
CA ALA A 169 -4.92 6.80 -12.63
C ALA A 169 -6.02 6.98 -11.56
N GLY A 170 -6.58 8.19 -11.44
CA GLY A 170 -7.70 8.45 -10.54
C GLY A 170 -8.96 7.66 -10.92
N VAL A 171 -9.28 7.59 -12.22
CA VAL A 171 -10.41 6.79 -12.72
C VAL A 171 -10.19 5.32 -12.41
N ALA A 172 -9.01 4.76 -12.72
CA ALA A 172 -8.70 3.37 -12.43
C ALA A 172 -8.80 3.03 -10.94
N ALA A 173 -8.33 3.92 -10.06
CA ALA A 173 -8.46 3.73 -8.61
C ALA A 173 -9.94 3.72 -8.17
N MET A 174 -10.78 4.61 -8.71
CA MET A 174 -12.22 4.64 -8.42
C MET A 174 -12.93 3.37 -8.91
N GLU A 175 -12.64 2.90 -10.12
CA GLU A 175 -13.21 1.66 -10.65
C GLU A 175 -12.90 0.45 -9.76
N VAL A 176 -11.67 0.36 -9.24
CA VAL A 176 -11.29 -0.70 -8.28
C VAL A 176 -12.03 -0.51 -6.96
N CYS A 177 -12.20 0.72 -6.45
CA CYS A 177 -13.01 0.99 -5.25
C CYS A 177 -14.45 0.49 -5.40
N GLU A 178 -15.11 0.78 -6.54
CA GLU A 178 -16.46 0.32 -6.83
C GLU A 178 -16.54 -1.22 -6.86
N GLN A 179 -15.54 -1.88 -7.44
CA GLN A 179 -15.47 -3.33 -7.46
C GLN A 179 -15.26 -3.93 -6.06
N VAL A 180 -14.43 -3.29 -5.21
CA VAL A 180 -14.24 -3.66 -3.80
C VAL A 180 -15.55 -3.54 -3.02
N LEU A 181 -16.26 -2.42 -3.16
CA LEU A 181 -17.58 -2.21 -2.54
C LEU A 181 -18.58 -3.26 -3.00
N ALA A 182 -18.64 -3.53 -4.31
CA ALA A 182 -19.52 -4.56 -4.85
C ALA A 182 -19.16 -5.97 -4.36
N ALA A 183 -17.89 -6.26 -4.08
CA ALA A 183 -17.45 -7.52 -3.49
C ALA A 183 -17.88 -7.65 -2.02
N ILE A 184 -17.74 -6.58 -1.23
CA ILE A 184 -18.18 -6.53 0.17
C ILE A 184 -19.69 -6.75 0.30
N LEU A 185 -20.48 -6.10 -0.56
CA LEU A 185 -21.95 -6.18 -0.51
C LEU A 185 -22.49 -7.54 -0.97
N ARG A 186 -21.68 -8.38 -1.62
CA ARG A 186 -22.05 -9.74 -2.05
C ARG A 186 -21.60 -10.83 -1.09
N ALA A 187 -20.74 -10.53 -0.13
CA ALA A 187 -20.18 -11.48 0.84
C ALA A 187 -21.08 -11.61 2.07
#